data_fc908c965d12d535e1ca1eb85c680d35
#
_entry.id   fc908c965d12d535e1ca1eb85c680d35
#
_cell.length_a   1.000
_cell.length_b   1.000
_cell.length_c   1.000
_cell.angle_alpha   90.00
_cell.angle_beta   90.00
_cell.angle_gamma   90.00
#
_symmetry.space_group_name_H-M   'P 1'
#
loop_
_entity.id
_entity.type
_entity.pdbx_description
1 polymer ?
#
loop_
_entity_poly.entity_id
_entity_poly.type
_entity_poly.pdbx_seq_one_letter_code
_entity_poly.pdbx_strand_id
1 'polypeptide(L)'
;MTAEIISVGTELLLGNILNTNAQYLSRELAALGITVRRQSTIGDNHGRLADFVNEAKQRCDLLVFTGGLGPTADDLTKETVAACFGDTLTFDPDEWQKIVDFFTRTGRETTPNNRKQAMVPVHGHKVVNHHGTAPGAWFEQDGRCAVLMPGVPHEMKAMWEESVRPLLLARQSCALHSLTLRVLGGESNLEYRVRALLENQNPTAAIYCKTGECEIRITARAQNDAEAQTMCRAYAKKFYDLLGDAVYDEDVAGLEETVVHTLQANGLTIATAESCTGGMIAQRLTSVSGASEVFGYGFVTYWEQAKAKLVGVDPAVIAQYNVVSAPVAAQMALGAAKAAGADIAVSGTGLAGPGGGDAVRPVGTVYLGAARGDKVYVKKLFVSRPDRALIRARAAQTALELALRLAQGKTPAGTQVLAESAQHDPAALTALDETLRAE
;
A
#
# COMPACT_ATOMS: atom_id res chain seq x y z
N MET A 1 8.95 25.32 -3.06
CA MET A 1 9.43 24.73 -4.33
C MET A 1 8.29 23.98 -4.99
N THR A 2 8.12 24.14 -6.29
CA THR A 2 7.13 23.42 -7.10
C THR A 2 7.84 22.45 -8.04
N ALA A 3 7.26 21.28 -8.29
CA ALA A 3 7.85 20.25 -9.14
C ALA A 3 6.89 19.73 -10.20
N GLU A 4 7.46 19.19 -11.28
CA GLU A 4 6.76 18.39 -12.29
C GLU A 4 7.52 17.07 -12.46
N ILE A 5 6.79 15.94 -12.44
CA ILE A 5 7.36 14.61 -12.66
C ILE A 5 7.15 14.22 -14.12
N ILE A 6 8.22 13.84 -14.79
CA ILE A 6 8.22 13.48 -16.20
C ILE A 6 8.72 12.05 -16.35
N SER A 7 7.84 11.16 -16.76
CA SER A 7 8.17 9.78 -17.08
C SER A 7 8.39 9.64 -18.58
N VAL A 8 9.57 9.19 -18.96
CA VAL A 8 9.94 8.99 -20.36
C VAL A 8 9.92 7.51 -20.68
N GLY A 9 9.10 7.11 -21.65
CA GLY A 9 8.93 5.73 -22.07
C GLY A 9 7.65 5.54 -22.89
N THR A 10 7.79 5.00 -24.07
CA THR A 10 6.66 4.72 -24.98
C THR A 10 5.75 3.62 -24.43
N GLU A 11 6.28 2.64 -23.70
CA GLU A 11 5.54 1.56 -23.06
C GLU A 11 4.55 2.06 -21.99
N LEU A 12 4.87 3.18 -21.34
CA LEU A 12 3.97 3.85 -20.39
C LEU A 12 2.77 4.49 -21.12
N LEU A 13 3.02 5.12 -22.28
CA LEU A 13 1.96 5.72 -23.10
C LEU A 13 1.01 4.67 -23.68
N LEU A 14 1.55 3.51 -24.04
CA LEU A 14 0.78 2.38 -24.57
C LEU A 14 0.02 1.63 -23.47
N GLY A 15 0.26 1.95 -22.19
CA GLY A 15 -0.39 1.28 -21.07
C GLY A 15 0.11 -0.15 -20.80
N ASN A 16 1.26 -0.53 -21.34
CA ASN A 16 1.85 -1.85 -21.17
C ASN A 16 2.32 -2.09 -19.73
N ILE A 17 2.71 -1.02 -19.04
CA ILE A 17 3.13 -1.04 -17.63
C ILE A 17 2.50 0.11 -16.85
N LEU A 18 2.39 -0.06 -15.53
CA LEU A 18 1.92 0.98 -14.62
C LEU A 18 3.07 1.94 -14.28
N ASN A 19 2.77 3.23 -14.23
CA ASN A 19 3.73 4.27 -13.82
C ASN A 19 3.92 4.32 -12.30
N THR A 20 4.56 3.30 -11.75
CA THR A 20 4.82 3.20 -10.29
C THR A 20 5.91 4.17 -9.84
N ASN A 21 6.80 4.60 -10.73
CA ASN A 21 7.83 5.58 -10.43
C ASN A 21 7.23 6.96 -10.14
N ALA A 22 6.29 7.43 -10.96
CA ALA A 22 5.63 8.71 -10.72
C ALA A 22 4.84 8.69 -9.41
N GLN A 23 4.19 7.59 -9.07
CA GLN A 23 3.51 7.40 -7.79
C GLN A 23 4.49 7.53 -6.60
N TYR A 24 5.62 6.82 -6.65
CA TYR A 24 6.64 6.86 -5.63
C TYR A 24 7.21 8.28 -5.47
N LEU A 25 7.67 8.89 -6.55
CA LEU A 25 8.25 10.23 -6.56
C LEU A 25 7.27 11.30 -6.06
N SER A 26 5.98 11.18 -6.37
CA SER A 26 4.96 12.09 -5.84
C SER A 26 4.84 12.02 -4.33
N ARG A 27 4.91 10.82 -3.76
CA ARG A 27 4.88 10.63 -2.30
C ARG A 27 6.12 11.19 -1.64
N GLU A 28 7.28 10.94 -2.23
CA GLU A 28 8.57 11.40 -1.72
C GLU A 28 8.71 12.93 -1.79
N LEU A 29 8.35 13.54 -2.92
CA LEU A 29 8.35 15.00 -3.07
C LEU A 29 7.37 15.68 -2.10
N ALA A 30 6.18 15.09 -1.91
CA ALA A 30 5.22 15.58 -0.93
C ALA A 30 5.75 15.44 0.51
N ALA A 31 6.52 14.38 0.82
CA ALA A 31 7.20 14.22 2.11
C ALA A 31 8.25 15.31 2.35
N LEU A 32 8.88 15.77 1.29
CA LEU A 32 9.79 16.92 1.30
C LEU A 32 9.06 18.28 1.22
N GLY A 33 7.71 18.33 1.19
CA GLY A 33 6.92 19.55 1.04
C GLY A 33 7.11 20.26 -0.29
N ILE A 34 7.57 19.54 -1.28
CA ILE A 34 7.66 20.01 -2.66
C ILE A 34 6.31 19.75 -3.33
N THR A 35 5.66 20.81 -3.80
CA THR A 35 4.34 20.71 -4.43
C THR A 35 4.48 20.17 -5.85
N VAL A 36 4.05 18.94 -6.08
CA VAL A 36 3.95 18.37 -7.43
C VAL A 36 2.74 18.99 -8.13
N ARG A 37 2.99 19.75 -9.18
CA ARG A 37 1.92 20.39 -9.97
C ARG A 37 1.38 19.51 -11.09
N ARG A 38 2.22 18.67 -11.68
CA ARG A 38 1.86 17.77 -12.78
C ARG A 38 2.67 16.49 -12.74
N GLN A 39 2.06 15.45 -13.27
CA GLN A 39 2.71 14.22 -13.70
C GLN A 39 2.47 14.07 -15.19
N SER A 40 3.54 13.91 -15.97
CA SER A 40 3.46 13.80 -17.42
C SER A 40 4.20 12.56 -17.89
N THR A 41 3.69 11.94 -18.96
CA THR A 41 4.36 10.83 -19.63
C THR A 41 4.65 11.24 -21.06
N ILE A 42 5.91 11.11 -21.49
CA ILE A 42 6.39 11.47 -22.81
C ILE A 42 7.00 10.23 -23.47
N GLY A 43 6.67 10.00 -24.73
CA GLY A 43 7.33 8.93 -25.50
C GLY A 43 8.74 9.33 -25.92
N ASP A 44 9.54 8.34 -26.27
CA ASP A 44 10.94 8.43 -26.64
C ASP A 44 11.13 9.18 -27.97
N ASN A 45 11.02 10.51 -27.92
CA ASN A 45 11.16 11.40 -29.07
C ASN A 45 11.79 12.73 -28.65
N HIS A 46 12.94 13.05 -29.24
CA HIS A 46 13.75 14.23 -28.93
C HIS A 46 12.96 15.54 -29.01
N GLY A 47 12.24 15.79 -30.11
CA GLY A 47 11.54 17.06 -30.33
C GLY A 47 10.42 17.27 -29.31
N ARG A 48 9.55 16.27 -29.13
CA ARG A 48 8.46 16.34 -28.15
C ARG A 48 8.98 16.51 -26.72
N LEU A 49 10.07 15.83 -26.37
CA LEU A 49 10.68 15.96 -25.06
C LEU A 49 11.27 17.35 -24.86
N ALA A 50 11.98 17.89 -25.85
CA ALA A 50 12.57 19.23 -25.78
C ALA A 50 11.50 20.32 -25.64
N ASP A 51 10.43 20.26 -26.45
CA ASP A 51 9.31 21.20 -26.36
C ASP A 51 8.68 21.17 -24.96
N PHE A 52 8.44 19.96 -24.46
CA PHE A 52 7.85 19.76 -23.14
C PHE A 52 8.76 20.30 -22.01
N VAL A 53 10.07 20.04 -22.06
CA VAL A 53 11.04 20.53 -21.07
C VAL A 53 11.06 22.05 -21.04
N ASN A 54 11.11 22.70 -22.21
CA ASN A 54 11.13 24.16 -22.32
C ASN A 54 9.86 24.81 -21.76
N GLU A 55 8.69 24.20 -21.97
CA GLU A 55 7.46 24.65 -21.34
C GLU A 55 7.45 24.40 -19.83
N ALA A 56 7.86 23.23 -19.38
CA ALA A 56 7.84 22.84 -17.96
C ALA A 56 8.79 23.73 -17.12
N LYS A 57 9.94 24.13 -17.65
CA LYS A 57 10.86 25.10 -17.02
C LYS A 57 10.21 26.44 -16.68
N GLN A 58 9.17 26.84 -17.40
CA GLN A 58 8.47 28.10 -17.13
C GLN A 58 7.45 27.98 -16.00
N ARG A 59 7.02 26.77 -15.67
CA ARG A 59 5.91 26.50 -14.73
C ARG A 59 6.34 26.07 -13.34
N CYS A 60 7.51 25.47 -13.18
CA CYS A 60 7.96 24.93 -11.90
C CYS A 60 9.46 25.09 -11.67
N ASP A 61 9.85 24.89 -10.43
CA ASP A 61 11.23 25.10 -9.98
C ASP A 61 12.09 23.85 -10.21
N LEU A 62 11.47 22.66 -10.19
CA LEU A 62 12.15 21.36 -10.27
C LEU A 62 11.44 20.44 -11.26
N LEU A 63 12.20 19.91 -12.21
CA LEU A 63 11.78 18.84 -13.13
C LEU A 63 12.40 17.52 -12.67
N VAL A 64 11.57 16.51 -12.40
CA VAL A 64 12.02 15.19 -11.95
C VAL A 64 11.72 14.16 -13.04
N PHE A 65 12.77 13.68 -13.69
CA PHE A 65 12.67 12.72 -14.79
C PHE A 65 12.90 11.29 -14.30
N THR A 66 12.19 10.34 -14.90
CA THR A 66 12.46 8.91 -14.78
C THR A 66 12.32 8.24 -16.15
N GLY A 67 13.34 7.49 -16.58
CA GLY A 67 13.39 6.79 -17.86
C GLY A 67 14.26 7.46 -18.92
N GLY A 68 14.52 6.74 -20.01
CA GLY A 68 15.29 7.19 -21.16
C GLY A 68 16.78 7.43 -20.91
N LEU A 69 17.40 6.71 -19.94
CA LEU A 69 18.84 6.77 -19.63
C LEU A 69 19.61 5.51 -20.06
N GLY A 70 18.96 4.59 -20.73
CA GLY A 70 19.55 3.34 -21.20
C GLY A 70 20.54 3.51 -22.35
N PRO A 71 21.04 2.39 -22.90
CA PRO A 71 22.03 2.40 -23.98
C PRO A 71 21.42 2.43 -25.38
N THR A 72 20.11 2.37 -25.52
CA THR A 72 19.45 2.24 -26.83
C THR A 72 19.37 3.58 -27.58
N ALA A 73 19.06 3.57 -28.86
CA ALA A 73 19.03 4.78 -29.68
C ALA A 73 17.87 5.71 -29.30
N ASP A 74 16.84 5.18 -28.72
CA ASP A 74 15.64 5.87 -28.22
C ASP A 74 15.79 6.41 -26.78
N ASP A 75 16.83 6.02 -26.04
CA ASP A 75 17.16 6.62 -24.74
C ASP A 75 17.78 8.02 -24.92
N LEU A 76 16.96 9.05 -25.07
CA LEU A 76 17.38 10.42 -25.45
C LEU A 76 17.22 11.45 -24.33
N THR A 77 16.82 11.04 -23.14
CA THR A 77 16.46 11.96 -22.06
C THR A 77 17.63 12.83 -21.63
N LYS A 78 18.82 12.26 -21.42
CA LYS A 78 19.99 12.97 -20.89
C LYS A 78 20.47 14.05 -21.86
N GLU A 79 20.61 13.72 -23.12
CA GLU A 79 21.06 14.65 -24.20
C GLU A 79 20.04 15.78 -24.40
N THR A 80 18.74 15.43 -24.41
CA THR A 80 17.69 16.41 -24.66
C THR A 80 17.60 17.41 -23.50
N VAL A 81 17.60 16.92 -22.25
CA VAL A 81 17.52 17.81 -21.08
C VAL A 81 18.78 18.64 -20.93
N ALA A 82 19.98 18.09 -21.17
CA ALA A 82 21.23 18.84 -21.18
C ALA A 82 21.13 20.04 -22.13
N ALA A 83 20.72 19.82 -23.38
CA ALA A 83 20.57 20.88 -24.37
C ALA A 83 19.54 21.95 -23.93
N CYS A 84 18.40 21.53 -23.36
CA CYS A 84 17.38 22.47 -22.85
C CYS A 84 17.86 23.30 -21.65
N PHE A 85 18.85 22.81 -20.90
CA PHE A 85 19.47 23.52 -19.78
C PHE A 85 20.80 24.21 -20.15
N GLY A 86 21.12 24.30 -21.46
CA GLY A 86 22.34 24.95 -21.94
C GLY A 86 23.64 24.24 -21.54
N ASP A 87 23.53 22.94 -21.23
CA ASP A 87 24.68 22.09 -20.89
C ASP A 87 25.01 21.12 -22.02
N THR A 88 26.16 20.51 -21.93
CA THR A 88 26.65 19.46 -22.82
C THR A 88 27.10 18.25 -22.02
N LEU A 89 27.24 17.12 -22.70
CA LEU A 89 27.66 15.89 -22.05
C LEU A 89 29.11 15.54 -22.45
N THR A 90 29.87 15.04 -21.50
CA THR A 90 31.23 14.52 -21.70
C THR A 90 31.32 13.06 -21.27
N PHE A 91 32.26 12.34 -21.86
CA PHE A 91 32.52 10.94 -21.49
C PHE A 91 33.28 10.88 -20.18
N ASP A 92 32.76 10.09 -19.23
CA ASP A 92 33.38 9.84 -17.92
C ASP A 92 34.01 8.43 -17.91
N PRO A 93 35.38 8.33 -17.91
CA PRO A 93 36.07 7.04 -17.91
C PRO A 93 35.78 6.21 -16.65
N ASP A 94 35.56 6.84 -15.50
CA ASP A 94 35.28 6.15 -14.23
C ASP A 94 33.89 5.52 -14.26
N GLU A 95 32.90 6.23 -14.80
CA GLU A 95 31.56 5.66 -15.00
C GLU A 95 31.58 4.54 -16.04
N TRP A 96 32.39 4.68 -17.10
CA TRP A 96 32.58 3.60 -18.07
C TRP A 96 33.17 2.35 -17.40
N GLN A 97 34.18 2.51 -16.57
CA GLN A 97 34.77 1.37 -15.85
C GLN A 97 33.76 0.68 -14.93
N LYS A 98 32.92 1.43 -14.20
CA LYS A 98 31.84 0.85 -13.39
C LYS A 98 30.83 0.05 -14.23
N ILE A 99 30.50 0.52 -15.41
CA ILE A 99 29.63 -0.20 -16.35
C ILE A 99 30.28 -1.52 -16.77
N VAL A 100 31.55 -1.49 -17.16
CA VAL A 100 32.31 -2.70 -17.53
C VAL A 100 32.35 -3.69 -16.36
N ASP A 101 32.66 -3.23 -15.16
CA ASP A 101 32.72 -4.06 -13.95
C ASP A 101 31.36 -4.69 -13.61
N PHE A 102 30.28 -3.93 -13.77
CA PHE A 102 28.90 -4.43 -13.57
C PHE A 102 28.59 -5.57 -14.56
N PHE A 103 28.87 -5.39 -15.84
CA PHE A 103 28.64 -6.41 -16.87
C PHE A 103 29.50 -7.65 -16.62
N THR A 104 30.79 -7.47 -16.31
CA THR A 104 31.71 -8.57 -15.98
C THR A 104 31.22 -9.39 -14.80
N ARG A 105 30.80 -8.72 -13.70
CA ARG A 105 30.27 -9.36 -12.50
C ARG A 105 28.96 -10.14 -12.75
N THR A 106 28.16 -9.69 -13.70
CA THR A 106 26.90 -10.37 -14.09
C THR A 106 27.10 -11.41 -15.21
N GLY A 107 28.33 -11.68 -15.65
CA GLY A 107 28.63 -12.64 -16.71
C GLY A 107 28.20 -12.19 -18.10
N ARG A 108 28.10 -10.87 -18.33
CA ARG A 108 27.71 -10.28 -19.60
C ARG A 108 28.83 -9.46 -20.18
N GLU A 109 28.79 -9.19 -21.48
CA GLU A 109 29.72 -8.31 -22.16
C GLU A 109 29.09 -6.95 -22.44
N THR A 110 29.89 -5.88 -22.39
CA THR A 110 29.47 -4.55 -22.82
C THR A 110 29.46 -4.47 -24.34
N THR A 111 28.53 -3.68 -24.85
CA THR A 111 28.44 -3.37 -26.28
C THR A 111 28.78 -1.88 -26.53
N PRO A 112 29.17 -1.47 -27.75
CA PRO A 112 29.59 -0.09 -28.05
C PRO A 112 28.53 0.97 -27.63
N ASN A 113 27.24 0.63 -27.70
CA ASN A 113 26.18 1.55 -27.34
C ASN A 113 26.09 1.80 -25.80
N ASN A 114 26.65 0.93 -24.97
CA ASN A 114 26.73 1.19 -23.51
C ASN A 114 27.60 2.42 -23.18
N ARG A 115 28.53 2.86 -24.09
CA ARG A 115 29.30 4.08 -23.87
C ARG A 115 28.44 5.32 -23.69
N LYS A 116 27.25 5.35 -24.30
CA LYS A 116 26.29 6.43 -24.13
C LYS A 116 25.88 6.62 -22.66
N GLN A 117 25.79 5.55 -21.90
CA GLN A 117 25.44 5.60 -20.49
C GLN A 117 26.50 6.33 -19.64
N ALA A 118 27.80 6.23 -20.04
CA ALA A 118 28.91 6.90 -19.37
C ALA A 118 29.04 8.42 -19.70
N MET A 119 28.10 8.98 -20.44
CA MET A 119 28.05 10.43 -20.66
C MET A 119 27.48 11.14 -19.45
N VAL A 120 28.18 12.16 -18.95
CA VAL A 120 27.80 12.95 -17.76
C VAL A 120 27.76 14.44 -18.09
N PRO A 121 27.04 15.28 -17.32
CA PRO A 121 26.99 16.73 -17.52
C PRO A 121 28.36 17.37 -17.41
N VAL A 122 28.65 18.40 -18.21
CA VAL A 122 29.87 19.21 -18.14
C VAL A 122 29.79 20.26 -17.05
N HIS A 123 28.65 20.95 -16.91
CA HIS A 123 28.43 22.02 -15.94
C HIS A 123 27.52 21.58 -14.80
N GLY A 124 26.62 20.64 -15.05
CA GLY A 124 25.77 20.01 -14.04
C GLY A 124 26.52 18.99 -13.20
N HIS A 125 25.76 18.15 -12.51
CA HIS A 125 26.32 17.12 -11.64
C HIS A 125 25.82 15.75 -12.06
N LYS A 126 26.68 14.73 -12.01
CA LYS A 126 26.20 13.35 -12.11
C LYS A 126 25.51 12.93 -10.83
N VAL A 127 24.44 12.15 -10.93
CA VAL A 127 23.78 11.48 -9.83
C VAL A 127 24.18 10.01 -9.87
N VAL A 128 24.88 9.57 -8.82
CA VAL A 128 25.48 8.22 -8.79
C VAL A 128 24.40 7.16 -8.73
N ASN A 129 24.57 6.09 -9.54
CA ASN A 129 23.75 4.88 -9.50
C ASN A 129 24.61 3.71 -9.00
N HIS A 130 24.37 3.24 -7.77
CA HIS A 130 25.06 2.08 -7.20
C HIS A 130 24.38 0.74 -7.54
N HIS A 131 23.17 0.77 -8.11
CA HIS A 131 22.30 -0.39 -8.30
C HIS A 131 22.05 -0.74 -9.77
N GLY A 132 22.65 0.02 -10.70
CA GLY A 132 22.51 -0.18 -12.14
C GLY A 132 23.68 0.39 -12.94
N THR A 133 23.49 0.52 -14.25
CA THR A 133 24.56 0.94 -15.18
C THR A 133 24.51 2.40 -15.59
N ALA A 134 23.34 3.04 -15.54
CA ALA A 134 23.16 4.39 -16.03
C ALA A 134 23.23 5.40 -14.86
N PRO A 135 24.26 6.27 -14.79
CA PRO A 135 24.24 7.39 -13.87
C PRO A 135 23.13 8.37 -14.26
N GLY A 136 22.48 8.95 -13.25
CA GLY A 136 21.58 10.06 -13.43
C GLY A 136 22.34 11.38 -13.68
N ALA A 137 21.57 12.45 -13.82
CA ALA A 137 22.12 13.78 -14.03
C ALA A 137 21.31 14.83 -13.27
N TRP A 138 21.97 15.89 -12.85
CA TRP A 138 21.38 17.08 -12.28
C TRP A 138 21.81 18.30 -13.09
N PHE A 139 20.86 19.05 -13.59
CA PHE A 139 21.09 20.28 -14.35
C PHE A 139 20.48 21.47 -13.63
N GLU A 140 21.13 22.63 -13.76
CA GLU A 140 20.63 23.90 -13.22
C GLU A 140 20.81 25.02 -14.23
N GLN A 141 19.79 25.84 -14.37
CA GLN A 141 19.82 27.05 -15.16
C GLN A 141 18.76 28.03 -14.64
N ASP A 142 19.16 29.29 -14.42
CA ASP A 142 18.29 30.41 -14.05
C ASP A 142 17.37 30.09 -12.85
N GLY A 143 17.91 29.41 -11.84
CA GLY A 143 17.18 29.00 -10.64
C GLY A 143 16.20 27.83 -10.84
N ARG A 144 16.22 27.21 -12.01
CA ARG A 144 15.48 25.98 -12.31
C ARG A 144 16.38 24.78 -12.27
N CYS A 145 15.84 23.65 -11.82
CA CYS A 145 16.59 22.40 -11.70
C CYS A 145 15.90 21.28 -12.49
N ALA A 146 16.71 20.36 -13.02
CA ALA A 146 16.23 19.09 -13.53
C ALA A 146 17.07 17.95 -12.96
N VAL A 147 16.42 16.90 -12.45
CA VAL A 147 17.07 15.67 -12.01
C VAL A 147 16.58 14.49 -12.83
N LEU A 148 17.50 13.68 -13.31
CA LEU A 148 17.24 12.54 -14.17
C LEU A 148 17.62 11.25 -13.46
N MET A 149 16.71 10.29 -13.43
CA MET A 149 16.87 8.97 -12.84
C MET A 149 16.44 7.88 -13.83
N PRO A 150 16.93 6.63 -13.69
CA PRO A 150 16.55 5.54 -14.59
C PRO A 150 15.07 5.16 -14.49
N GLY A 151 14.57 4.45 -15.52
CA GLY A 151 13.20 3.93 -15.56
C GLY A 151 12.98 2.71 -14.67
N VAL A 152 14.03 1.94 -14.38
CA VAL A 152 13.97 0.71 -13.57
C VAL A 152 13.63 1.07 -12.12
N PRO A 153 12.50 0.58 -11.56
CA PRO A 153 11.99 1.08 -10.27
C PRO A 153 12.94 0.94 -9.08
N HIS A 154 13.65 -0.19 -8.97
CA HIS A 154 14.57 -0.40 -7.85
C HIS A 154 15.80 0.52 -7.91
N GLU A 155 16.34 0.76 -9.11
CA GLU A 155 17.45 1.70 -9.32
C GLU A 155 17.03 3.14 -9.02
N MET A 156 15.89 3.56 -9.55
CA MET A 156 15.34 4.90 -9.35
C MET A 156 15.10 5.20 -7.86
N LYS A 157 14.51 4.25 -7.12
CA LYS A 157 14.26 4.41 -5.69
C LYS A 157 15.54 4.51 -4.88
N ALA A 158 16.53 3.66 -5.16
CA ALA A 158 17.82 3.70 -4.49
C ALA A 158 18.55 5.03 -4.76
N MET A 159 18.57 5.48 -6.02
CA MET A 159 19.15 6.79 -6.38
C MET A 159 18.43 7.95 -5.71
N TRP A 160 17.10 7.87 -5.59
CA TRP A 160 16.33 8.87 -4.85
C TRP A 160 16.80 8.98 -3.41
N GLU A 161 16.82 7.87 -2.67
CA GLU A 161 17.17 7.84 -1.25
C GLU A 161 18.64 8.23 -1.00
N GLU A 162 19.54 7.70 -1.79
CA GLU A 162 20.98 7.84 -1.56
C GLU A 162 21.53 9.18 -2.05
N SER A 163 20.95 9.76 -3.10
CA SER A 163 21.55 10.91 -3.79
C SER A 163 20.60 12.11 -3.92
N VAL A 164 19.38 11.92 -4.45
CA VAL A 164 18.50 13.03 -4.83
C VAL A 164 17.83 13.66 -3.61
N ARG A 165 17.29 12.83 -2.73
CA ARG A 165 16.61 13.29 -1.51
C ARG A 165 17.51 14.13 -0.61
N PRO A 166 18.78 13.73 -0.31
CA PRO A 166 19.70 14.56 0.46
C PRO A 166 20.02 15.91 -0.20
N LEU A 167 20.18 15.94 -1.53
CA LEU A 167 20.42 17.18 -2.28
C LEU A 167 19.22 18.15 -2.17
N LEU A 168 18.00 17.64 -2.26
CA LEU A 168 16.79 18.45 -2.12
C LEU A 168 16.61 18.95 -0.68
N LEU A 169 16.89 18.12 0.32
CA LEU A 169 16.84 18.51 1.73
C LEU A 169 17.82 19.65 2.05
N ALA A 170 19.04 19.58 1.52
CA ALA A 170 20.06 20.63 1.71
C ALA A 170 19.65 22.01 1.14
N ARG A 171 18.67 22.04 0.22
CA ARG A 171 18.15 23.26 -0.41
C ARG A 171 16.92 23.82 0.26
N GLN A 172 16.37 23.14 1.26
CA GLN A 172 15.20 23.62 1.99
C GLN A 172 15.60 24.53 3.14
N SER A 173 14.84 25.63 3.29
CA SER A 173 15.01 26.57 4.40
C SER A 173 14.19 26.20 5.64
N CYS A 174 13.42 25.11 5.60
CA CYS A 174 12.56 24.64 6.69
C CYS A 174 12.50 23.12 6.68
N ALA A 175 12.33 22.54 7.86
CA ALA A 175 12.05 21.12 8.04
C ALA A 175 10.56 20.82 7.83
N LEU A 176 10.29 19.63 7.30
CA LEU A 176 8.95 19.08 7.15
C LEU A 176 8.92 17.71 7.81
N HIS A 177 7.88 17.48 8.58
CA HIS A 177 7.59 16.19 9.16
C HIS A 177 6.19 15.76 8.78
N SER A 178 6.00 14.48 8.45
CA SER A 178 4.68 13.92 8.17
C SER A 178 4.42 12.73 9.08
N LEU A 179 3.21 12.65 9.59
CA LEU A 179 2.67 11.53 10.36
C LEU A 179 1.42 11.02 9.66
N THR A 180 1.29 9.72 9.47
CA THR A 180 0.14 9.11 8.79
C THR A 180 -0.66 8.28 9.78
N LEU A 181 -1.88 8.70 10.09
CA LEU A 181 -2.83 7.91 10.87
C LEU A 181 -3.55 6.92 9.96
N ARG A 182 -3.68 5.68 10.44
CA ARG A 182 -4.45 4.62 9.78
C ARG A 182 -5.81 4.51 10.42
N VAL A 183 -6.88 4.64 9.62
CA VAL A 183 -8.25 4.77 10.13
C VAL A 183 -9.17 3.75 9.47
N LEU A 184 -9.87 2.96 10.27
CA LEU A 184 -10.93 2.06 9.79
C LEU A 184 -12.18 2.86 9.46
N GLY A 185 -12.79 2.57 8.33
CA GLY A 185 -14.05 3.19 7.90
C GLY A 185 -14.03 3.71 6.48
N GLY A 186 -15.14 4.33 6.07
CA GLY A 186 -15.34 4.91 4.76
C GLY A 186 -15.07 6.41 4.74
N GLU A 187 -14.63 6.90 3.58
CA GLU A 187 -14.21 8.29 3.32
C GLU A 187 -15.24 9.33 3.75
N SER A 188 -16.45 9.19 3.26
CA SER A 188 -17.50 10.20 3.46
C SER A 188 -17.83 10.45 4.94
N ASN A 189 -17.89 9.38 5.74
CA ASN A 189 -18.12 9.49 7.18
C ASN A 189 -16.91 10.10 7.89
N LEU A 190 -15.71 9.67 7.49
CA LEU A 190 -14.47 10.17 8.07
C LEU A 190 -14.30 11.66 7.76
N GLU A 191 -14.46 12.07 6.50
CA GLU A 191 -14.34 13.46 6.08
C GLU A 191 -15.32 14.37 6.84
N TYR A 192 -16.58 13.94 6.96
CA TYR A 192 -17.60 14.68 7.71
C TYR A 192 -17.19 14.92 9.17
N ARG A 193 -16.63 13.89 9.84
CA ARG A 193 -16.22 13.98 11.25
C ARG A 193 -15.00 14.88 11.48
N VAL A 194 -14.07 14.93 10.53
CA VAL A 194 -12.79 15.64 10.71
C VAL A 194 -12.66 16.89 9.83
N ARG A 195 -13.71 17.30 9.11
CA ARG A 195 -13.68 18.41 8.14
C ARG A 195 -12.96 19.65 8.65
N ALA A 196 -13.29 20.10 9.85
CA ALA A 196 -12.67 21.28 10.45
C ALA A 196 -11.14 21.17 10.63
N LEU A 197 -10.63 19.93 10.75
CA LEU A 197 -9.19 19.69 10.87
C LEU A 197 -8.48 19.63 9.49
N LEU A 198 -9.23 19.47 8.39
CA LEU A 198 -8.64 19.45 7.04
C LEU A 198 -8.37 20.86 6.50
N GLU A 199 -8.97 21.90 7.07
CA GLU A 199 -8.83 23.29 6.63
C GLU A 199 -7.58 23.99 7.23
N ASN A 200 -6.88 23.35 8.16
CA ASN A 200 -5.74 23.94 8.83
C ASN A 200 -4.53 24.11 7.90
N GLN A 201 -3.83 25.24 8.01
CA GLN A 201 -2.73 25.61 7.10
C GLN A 201 -1.37 25.02 7.50
N ASN A 202 -1.13 24.84 8.81
CA ASN A 202 0.09 24.20 9.33
C ASN A 202 -0.13 23.75 10.78
N PRO A 203 -0.09 22.43 11.07
CA PRO A 203 0.03 21.30 10.14
C PRO A 203 -1.14 21.21 9.17
N THR A 204 -0.89 20.80 7.94
CA THR A 204 -1.95 20.38 7.00
C THR A 204 -2.38 18.95 7.26
N ALA A 205 -3.62 18.62 6.91
CA ALA A 205 -4.09 17.23 6.93
C ALA A 205 -4.83 16.88 5.63
N ALA A 206 -4.66 15.66 5.14
CA ALA A 206 -5.34 15.15 3.96
C ALA A 206 -5.77 13.70 4.14
N ILE A 207 -6.94 13.33 3.58
CA ILE A 207 -7.48 11.96 3.61
C ILE A 207 -7.18 11.27 2.29
N TYR A 208 -6.73 10.03 2.39
CA TYR A 208 -6.51 9.13 1.26
C TYR A 208 -7.22 7.82 1.53
N CYS A 209 -8.07 7.39 0.60
CA CYS A 209 -8.88 6.20 0.78
C CYS A 209 -8.29 4.97 0.12
N LYS A 210 -8.38 3.86 0.83
CA LYS A 210 -8.05 2.51 0.40
C LYS A 210 -9.25 1.59 0.57
N THR A 211 -9.14 0.36 0.13
CA THR A 211 -10.22 -0.62 0.29
C THR A 211 -10.46 -0.95 1.76
N GLY A 212 -11.51 -0.34 2.33
CA GLY A 212 -11.95 -0.63 3.70
C GLY A 212 -11.28 0.18 4.81
N GLU A 213 -10.39 1.09 4.46
CA GLU A 213 -9.71 1.98 5.41
C GLU A 213 -9.36 3.30 4.75
N CYS A 214 -8.98 4.27 5.55
CA CYS A 214 -8.44 5.55 5.10
C CYS A 214 -7.10 5.84 5.79
N GLU A 215 -6.31 6.69 5.14
CA GLU A 215 -5.12 7.31 5.73
C GLU A 215 -5.41 8.79 5.96
N ILE A 216 -5.02 9.32 7.11
CA ILE A 216 -4.97 10.76 7.35
C ILE A 216 -3.51 11.15 7.46
N ARG A 217 -3.01 11.84 6.45
CA ARG A 217 -1.63 12.35 6.45
C ARG A 217 -1.61 13.76 7.01
N ILE A 218 -0.88 13.93 8.10
CA ILE A 218 -0.64 15.20 8.77
C ILE A 218 0.78 15.64 8.44
N THR A 219 0.96 16.88 7.93
CA THR A 219 2.29 17.39 7.57
C THR A 219 2.49 18.77 8.19
N ALA A 220 3.53 18.92 8.99
CA ALA A 220 3.95 20.16 9.60
C ALA A 220 5.21 20.72 8.95
N ARG A 221 5.30 22.05 8.90
CA ARG A 221 6.49 22.79 8.53
C ARG A 221 6.99 23.59 9.74
N ALA A 222 8.30 23.48 10.05
CA ALA A 222 8.94 24.19 11.15
C ALA A 222 10.40 24.52 10.83
N GLN A 223 11.11 25.15 11.78
CA GLN A 223 12.52 25.49 11.62
C GLN A 223 13.43 24.24 11.64
N ASN A 224 13.03 23.22 12.37
CA ASN A 224 13.74 21.94 12.47
C ASN A 224 12.76 20.76 12.56
N ASP A 225 13.26 19.53 12.36
CA ASP A 225 12.45 18.31 12.34
C ASP A 225 11.78 18.03 13.70
N ALA A 226 12.46 18.25 14.81
CA ALA A 226 11.90 18.00 16.14
C ALA A 226 10.69 18.89 16.44
N GLU A 227 10.73 20.14 16.02
CA GLU A 227 9.59 21.07 16.13
C GLU A 227 8.44 20.62 15.21
N ALA A 228 8.74 20.28 13.94
CA ALA A 228 7.73 19.77 13.00
C ALA A 228 7.08 18.48 13.51
N GLN A 229 7.85 17.54 14.06
CA GLN A 229 7.35 16.33 14.69
C GLN A 229 6.42 16.63 15.87
N THR A 230 6.82 17.55 16.74
CA THR A 230 6.00 17.97 17.90
C THR A 230 4.66 18.55 17.43
N MET A 231 4.67 19.38 16.37
CA MET A 231 3.46 19.95 15.78
C MET A 231 2.54 18.85 15.20
N CYS A 232 3.10 17.86 14.46
CA CYS A 232 2.34 16.73 13.93
C CYS A 232 1.69 15.91 15.05
N ARG A 233 2.44 15.58 16.11
CA ARG A 233 1.94 14.83 17.28
C ARG A 233 0.81 15.57 18.00
N ALA A 234 0.99 16.85 18.26
CA ALA A 234 -0.04 17.68 18.88
C ALA A 234 -1.31 17.78 18.02
N TYR A 235 -1.15 17.80 16.70
CA TYR A 235 -2.27 17.87 15.79
C TYR A 235 -2.96 16.50 15.64
N ALA A 236 -2.20 15.40 15.57
CA ALA A 236 -2.71 14.03 15.53
C ALA A 236 -3.62 13.72 16.73
N LYS A 237 -3.28 14.25 17.92
CA LYS A 237 -4.13 14.08 19.12
C LYS A 237 -5.58 14.51 18.88
N LYS A 238 -5.82 15.58 18.12
CA LYS A 238 -7.19 16.03 17.80
C LYS A 238 -7.97 14.99 16.99
N PHE A 239 -7.30 14.27 16.11
CA PHE A 239 -7.91 13.17 15.35
C PHE A 239 -8.21 11.97 16.25
N TYR A 240 -7.29 11.62 17.15
CA TYR A 240 -7.54 10.57 18.14
C TYR A 240 -8.75 10.91 19.04
N ASP A 241 -8.84 12.16 19.51
CA ASP A 241 -9.94 12.62 20.35
C ASP A 241 -11.31 12.53 19.63
N LEU A 242 -11.35 12.75 18.30
CA LEU A 242 -12.57 12.67 17.51
C LEU A 242 -12.91 11.26 17.02
N LEU A 243 -11.90 10.47 16.64
CA LEU A 243 -12.08 9.20 15.94
C LEU A 243 -11.99 8.00 16.87
N GLY A 244 -11.28 8.14 18.01
CA GLY A 244 -11.11 7.08 19.01
C GLY A 244 -10.52 5.80 18.38
N ASP A 245 -11.13 4.68 18.68
CA ASP A 245 -10.72 3.35 18.24
C ASP A 245 -10.74 3.16 16.69
N ALA A 246 -11.37 4.08 15.94
CA ALA A 246 -11.30 4.00 14.49
C ALA A 246 -9.85 4.24 13.97
N VAL A 247 -9.04 5.05 14.67
CA VAL A 247 -7.60 5.13 14.42
C VAL A 247 -6.96 3.88 15.03
N TYR A 248 -6.42 3.02 14.18
CA TYR A 248 -5.88 1.76 14.65
C TYR A 248 -4.36 1.74 14.78
N ASP A 249 -3.64 2.59 14.02
CA ASP A 249 -2.17 2.72 14.10
C ASP A 249 -1.69 3.99 13.40
N GLU A 250 -0.37 4.22 13.43
CA GLU A 250 0.31 5.30 12.72
C GLU A 250 1.57 4.82 12.01
N ASP A 251 1.86 5.40 10.84
CA ASP A 251 3.05 5.17 10.02
C ASP A 251 3.32 3.70 9.62
N VAL A 252 2.29 2.84 9.65
CA VAL A 252 2.34 1.44 9.22
C VAL A 252 1.87 1.27 7.77
N ALA A 253 2.32 0.20 7.11
CA ALA A 253 1.95 -0.08 5.72
C ALA A 253 0.48 -0.48 5.57
N GLY A 254 -0.09 -1.21 6.54
CA GLY A 254 -1.47 -1.68 6.52
C GLY A 254 -1.91 -2.36 7.79
N LEU A 255 -3.19 -2.76 7.81
CA LEU A 255 -3.81 -3.41 8.97
C LEU A 255 -3.14 -4.74 9.34
N GLU A 256 -2.64 -5.49 8.36
CA GLU A 256 -1.89 -6.73 8.57
C GLU A 256 -0.63 -6.52 9.42
N GLU A 257 0.07 -5.42 9.22
CA GLU A 257 1.26 -5.09 10.01
C GLU A 257 0.90 -4.85 11.48
N THR A 258 -0.13 -4.04 11.73
CA THR A 258 -0.64 -3.80 13.08
C THR A 258 -1.13 -5.09 13.74
N VAL A 259 -1.81 -5.97 12.99
CA VAL A 259 -2.28 -7.27 13.51
C VAL A 259 -1.10 -8.12 13.95
N VAL A 260 -0.10 -8.30 13.07
CA VAL A 260 1.07 -9.14 13.39
C VAL A 260 1.84 -8.57 14.59
N HIS A 261 2.12 -7.27 14.62
CA HIS A 261 2.84 -6.64 15.74
C HIS A 261 2.04 -6.72 17.05
N THR A 262 0.70 -6.55 16.99
CA THR A 262 -0.14 -6.68 18.18
C THR A 262 -0.15 -8.11 18.71
N LEU A 263 -0.19 -9.11 17.84
CA LEU A 263 -0.11 -10.52 18.23
C LEU A 263 1.24 -10.84 18.87
N GLN A 264 2.34 -10.42 18.26
CA GLN A 264 3.71 -10.58 18.80
C GLN A 264 3.83 -9.95 20.19
N ALA A 265 3.39 -8.70 20.32
CA ALA A 265 3.46 -7.95 21.59
C ALA A 265 2.67 -8.61 22.73
N ASN A 266 1.60 -9.34 22.41
CA ASN A 266 0.75 -10.03 23.39
C ASN A 266 1.07 -11.55 23.50
N GLY A 267 2.05 -12.07 22.77
CA GLY A 267 2.40 -13.49 22.76
C GLY A 267 1.25 -14.38 22.25
N LEU A 268 0.44 -13.89 21.31
CA LEU A 268 -0.73 -14.57 20.76
C LEU A 268 -0.45 -15.10 19.35
N THR A 269 -1.10 -16.22 19.03
CA THR A 269 -1.05 -16.86 17.72
C THR A 269 -2.38 -16.73 16.99
N ILE A 270 -2.34 -16.74 15.64
CA ILE A 270 -3.54 -16.66 14.80
C ILE A 270 -3.58 -17.78 13.76
N ALA A 271 -4.78 -18.26 13.43
CA ALA A 271 -5.05 -19.12 12.29
C ALA A 271 -6.17 -18.56 11.41
N THR A 272 -6.23 -19.01 10.15
CA THR A 272 -7.27 -18.59 9.19
C THR A 272 -8.03 -19.77 8.60
N ALA A 273 -9.36 -19.62 8.40
CA ALA A 273 -10.18 -20.56 7.62
C ALA A 273 -10.89 -19.80 6.49
N GLU A 274 -10.43 -19.97 5.26
CA GLU A 274 -10.80 -19.14 4.13
C GLU A 274 -11.58 -19.89 3.07
N SER A 275 -12.76 -19.38 2.71
CA SER A 275 -13.53 -19.86 1.56
C SER A 275 -13.45 -18.85 0.41
N CYS A 276 -14.32 -17.85 0.35
CA CYS A 276 -14.35 -16.89 -0.76
C CYS A 276 -13.08 -16.01 -0.87
N THR A 277 -12.33 -15.80 0.20
CA THR A 277 -11.06 -15.07 0.20
C THR A 277 -9.90 -15.88 -0.36
N GLY A 278 -9.97 -17.24 -0.26
CA GLY A 278 -9.06 -18.16 -0.96
C GLY A 278 -7.58 -17.96 -0.64
N GLY A 279 -7.22 -17.74 0.62
CA GLY A 279 -5.86 -17.52 1.07
C GLY A 279 -5.44 -16.04 1.14
N MET A 280 -6.32 -15.08 0.88
CA MET A 280 -5.98 -13.66 0.86
C MET A 280 -5.67 -13.12 2.28
N ILE A 281 -6.34 -13.63 3.33
CA ILE A 281 -6.06 -13.23 4.72
C ILE A 281 -4.68 -13.76 5.11
N ALA A 282 -4.41 -15.02 4.84
CA ALA A 282 -3.11 -15.66 5.08
C ALA A 282 -1.97 -14.95 4.31
N GLN A 283 -2.21 -14.63 3.03
CA GLN A 283 -1.25 -13.90 2.19
C GLN A 283 -0.92 -12.51 2.76
N ARG A 284 -1.91 -11.77 3.25
CA ARG A 284 -1.68 -10.47 3.88
C ARG A 284 -0.86 -10.60 5.17
N LEU A 285 -1.19 -11.54 6.05
CA LEU A 285 -0.42 -11.79 7.27
C LEU A 285 1.03 -12.16 6.95
N THR A 286 1.24 -13.07 6.00
CA THR A 286 2.59 -13.52 5.61
C THR A 286 3.40 -12.51 4.81
N SER A 287 2.79 -11.41 4.34
CA SER A 287 3.53 -10.30 3.72
C SER A 287 4.31 -9.45 4.74
N VAL A 288 4.01 -9.60 6.04
CA VAL A 288 4.69 -8.91 7.12
C VAL A 288 5.90 -9.71 7.60
N SER A 289 7.05 -9.05 7.73
CA SER A 289 8.26 -9.69 8.28
C SER A 289 8.02 -10.13 9.74
N GLY A 290 8.46 -11.33 10.09
CA GLY A 290 8.23 -11.90 11.42
C GLY A 290 6.87 -12.57 11.62
N ALA A 291 6.00 -12.60 10.62
CA ALA A 291 4.68 -13.24 10.70
C ALA A 291 4.74 -14.72 11.11
N SER A 292 5.85 -15.42 10.84
CA SER A 292 6.04 -16.84 11.24
C SER A 292 6.01 -17.07 12.75
N GLU A 293 6.23 -16.06 13.56
CA GLU A 293 6.15 -16.15 15.02
C GLU A 293 4.70 -16.27 15.52
N VAL A 294 3.73 -15.75 14.75
CA VAL A 294 2.33 -15.65 15.17
C VAL A 294 1.36 -16.42 14.27
N PHE A 295 1.74 -16.75 13.04
CA PHE A 295 0.88 -17.40 12.05
C PHE A 295 1.47 -18.73 11.58
N GLY A 296 0.95 -19.82 12.11
CA GLY A 296 1.40 -21.18 11.79
C GLY A 296 0.52 -21.92 10.76
N TYR A 297 -0.77 -21.65 10.74
CA TYR A 297 -1.74 -22.41 9.93
C TYR A 297 -2.76 -21.53 9.24
N GLY A 298 -2.94 -21.78 7.93
CA GLY A 298 -4.02 -21.21 7.10
C GLY A 298 -4.75 -22.30 6.34
N PHE A 299 -6.05 -22.44 6.57
CA PHE A 299 -6.91 -23.44 5.94
C PHE A 299 -7.70 -22.83 4.79
N VAL A 300 -7.41 -23.21 3.55
CA VAL A 300 -8.26 -22.85 2.40
C VAL A 300 -9.35 -23.89 2.25
N THR A 301 -10.52 -23.62 2.82
CA THR A 301 -11.66 -24.53 2.90
C THR A 301 -12.72 -24.17 1.84
N TYR A 302 -12.32 -24.21 0.55
CA TYR A 302 -13.16 -23.70 -0.53
C TYR A 302 -14.40 -24.56 -0.78
N TRP A 303 -14.26 -25.88 -0.68
CA TRP A 303 -15.34 -26.86 -0.78
C TRP A 303 -15.99 -27.13 0.57
N GLU A 304 -17.28 -27.52 0.58
CA GLU A 304 -18.00 -27.92 1.80
C GLU A 304 -17.30 -29.07 2.52
N GLN A 305 -16.86 -30.06 1.79
CA GLN A 305 -16.13 -31.21 2.33
C GLN A 305 -14.80 -30.80 3.00
N ALA A 306 -14.15 -29.75 2.49
CA ALA A 306 -12.93 -29.24 3.08
C ALA A 306 -13.20 -28.53 4.41
N LYS A 307 -14.35 -27.84 4.54
CA LYS A 307 -14.78 -27.23 5.79
C LYS A 307 -15.00 -28.29 6.88
N ALA A 308 -15.69 -29.37 6.54
CA ALA A 308 -15.90 -30.49 7.47
C ALA A 308 -14.58 -31.20 7.83
N LYS A 309 -13.77 -31.54 6.82
CA LYS A 309 -12.57 -32.34 7.00
C LYS A 309 -11.43 -31.61 7.73
N LEU A 310 -11.22 -30.34 7.39
CA LEU A 310 -10.03 -29.58 7.86
C LEU A 310 -10.28 -28.79 9.13
N VAL A 311 -11.48 -28.25 9.27
CA VAL A 311 -11.83 -27.39 10.44
C VAL A 311 -13.11 -27.83 11.13
N GLY A 312 -13.57 -29.06 10.89
CA GLY A 312 -14.61 -29.71 11.71
C GLY A 312 -16.01 -29.08 11.62
N VAL A 313 -16.33 -28.37 10.55
CA VAL A 313 -17.70 -27.84 10.33
C VAL A 313 -18.66 -29.03 10.19
N ASP A 314 -19.76 -29.02 10.97
CA ASP A 314 -20.77 -30.05 10.91
C ASP A 314 -21.51 -30.03 9.56
N PRO A 315 -21.50 -31.13 8.78
CA PRO A 315 -22.26 -31.22 7.54
C PRO A 315 -23.77 -30.97 7.73
N ALA A 316 -24.35 -31.30 8.89
CA ALA A 316 -25.76 -31.01 9.18
C ALA A 316 -26.03 -29.50 9.27
N VAL A 317 -25.09 -28.73 9.81
CA VAL A 317 -25.16 -27.27 9.85
C VAL A 317 -25.07 -26.66 8.45
N ILE A 318 -24.20 -27.20 7.59
CA ILE A 318 -24.13 -26.77 6.18
C ILE A 318 -25.46 -27.06 5.47
N ALA A 319 -26.02 -28.25 5.65
CA ALA A 319 -27.28 -28.64 5.00
C ALA A 319 -28.47 -27.78 5.48
N GLN A 320 -28.53 -27.44 6.76
CA GLN A 320 -29.62 -26.68 7.35
C GLN A 320 -29.53 -25.18 7.03
N TYR A 321 -28.36 -24.56 7.15
CA TYR A 321 -28.18 -23.09 7.07
C TYR A 321 -27.55 -22.61 5.76
N ASN A 322 -27.10 -23.51 4.90
CA ASN A 322 -26.29 -23.26 3.72
C ASN A 322 -24.81 -22.97 4.06
N VAL A 323 -23.93 -23.23 3.10
CA VAL A 323 -22.48 -23.01 3.22
C VAL A 323 -22.10 -21.55 3.46
N VAL A 324 -22.93 -20.59 3.03
CA VAL A 324 -22.79 -19.16 3.25
C VAL A 324 -23.80 -18.74 4.33
N SER A 325 -23.39 -18.88 5.58
CA SER A 325 -24.23 -18.57 6.73
C SER A 325 -23.39 -18.22 7.97
N ALA A 326 -24.02 -17.59 8.95
CA ALA A 326 -23.38 -17.22 10.21
C ALA A 326 -22.94 -18.45 11.02
N PRO A 327 -23.76 -19.53 11.15
CA PRO A 327 -23.35 -20.76 11.83
C PRO A 327 -22.10 -21.41 11.22
N VAL A 328 -22.01 -21.46 9.90
CA VAL A 328 -20.84 -22.02 9.21
C VAL A 328 -19.60 -21.16 9.45
N ALA A 329 -19.70 -19.84 9.39
CA ALA A 329 -18.57 -18.95 9.71
C ALA A 329 -18.09 -19.13 11.15
N ALA A 330 -19.04 -19.28 12.12
CA ALA A 330 -18.71 -19.54 13.51
C ALA A 330 -17.93 -20.85 13.69
N GLN A 331 -18.45 -21.95 13.14
CA GLN A 331 -17.80 -23.26 13.25
C GLN A 331 -16.45 -23.30 12.53
N MET A 332 -16.32 -22.61 11.37
CA MET A 332 -15.02 -22.49 10.68
C MET A 332 -13.96 -21.80 11.57
N ALA A 333 -14.33 -20.73 12.28
CA ALA A 333 -13.38 -20.02 13.14
C ALA A 333 -12.99 -20.85 14.36
N LEU A 334 -13.98 -21.42 15.09
CA LEU A 334 -13.73 -22.29 16.24
C LEU A 334 -12.89 -23.51 15.85
N GLY A 335 -13.26 -24.16 14.74
CA GLY A 335 -12.56 -25.31 14.22
C GLY A 335 -11.13 -25.02 13.79
N ALA A 336 -10.89 -23.86 13.18
CA ALA A 336 -9.54 -23.43 12.80
C ALA A 336 -8.67 -23.16 14.04
N ALA A 337 -9.19 -22.49 15.05
CA ALA A 337 -8.48 -22.27 16.33
C ALA A 337 -8.07 -23.61 16.95
N LYS A 338 -9.02 -24.55 17.04
CA LYS A 338 -8.77 -25.89 17.59
C LYS A 338 -7.78 -26.70 16.75
N ALA A 339 -7.94 -26.75 15.43
CA ALA A 339 -7.09 -27.54 14.55
C ALA A 339 -5.65 -27.00 14.50
N ALA A 340 -5.46 -25.69 14.65
CA ALA A 340 -4.15 -25.05 14.67
C ALA A 340 -3.54 -24.96 16.07
N GLY A 341 -4.32 -25.12 17.14
CA GLY A 341 -3.89 -24.78 18.50
C GLY A 341 -3.60 -23.28 18.67
N ALA A 342 -4.32 -22.43 17.91
CA ALA A 342 -4.09 -20.99 17.91
C ALA A 342 -5.01 -20.26 18.90
N ASP A 343 -4.51 -19.16 19.48
CA ASP A 343 -5.24 -18.34 20.46
C ASP A 343 -6.40 -17.58 19.79
N ILE A 344 -6.22 -17.18 18.55
CA ILE A 344 -7.22 -16.49 17.73
C ILE A 344 -7.35 -17.22 16.39
N ALA A 345 -8.57 -17.32 15.88
CA ALA A 345 -8.77 -17.72 14.50
C ALA A 345 -9.82 -16.85 13.81
N VAL A 346 -9.61 -16.54 12.54
CA VAL A 346 -10.58 -15.83 11.72
C VAL A 346 -11.05 -16.70 10.56
N SER A 347 -12.32 -16.56 10.20
CA SER A 347 -12.92 -17.30 9.10
C SER A 347 -13.69 -16.38 8.16
N GLY A 348 -13.89 -16.84 6.91
CA GLY A 348 -14.75 -16.16 5.97
C GLY A 348 -15.44 -17.12 5.00
N THR A 349 -16.78 -17.05 4.92
CA THR A 349 -17.58 -17.74 3.91
C THR A 349 -18.53 -16.76 3.24
N GLY A 350 -18.64 -16.78 1.90
CA GLY A 350 -19.42 -15.75 1.21
C GLY A 350 -19.52 -15.92 -0.29
N LEU A 351 -20.35 -15.08 -0.90
CA LEU A 351 -20.67 -15.03 -2.32
C LEU A 351 -19.92 -13.86 -2.99
N ALA A 352 -18.76 -14.14 -3.57
CA ALA A 352 -17.95 -13.13 -4.25
C ALA A 352 -18.39 -12.87 -5.71
N GLY A 353 -19.33 -13.66 -6.24
CA GLY A 353 -19.86 -13.49 -7.60
C GLY A 353 -18.92 -13.94 -8.73
N PRO A 354 -19.33 -13.74 -10.02
CA PRO A 354 -20.56 -13.04 -10.44
C PRO A 354 -21.86 -13.81 -10.24
N GLY A 355 -21.82 -15.14 -10.10
CA GLY A 355 -23.00 -15.98 -9.89
C GLY A 355 -23.15 -16.48 -8.44
N GLY A 356 -24.22 -17.28 -8.19
CA GLY A 356 -24.42 -18.00 -6.92
C GLY A 356 -25.24 -17.25 -5.86
N GLY A 357 -25.70 -16.02 -6.13
CA GLY A 357 -26.57 -15.29 -5.22
C GLY A 357 -28.04 -15.67 -5.35
N ASP A 358 -28.79 -15.54 -4.27
CA ASP A 358 -30.25 -15.68 -4.21
C ASP A 358 -30.87 -14.42 -3.53
N ALA A 359 -32.20 -14.41 -3.37
CA ALA A 359 -32.91 -13.28 -2.75
C ALA A 359 -32.56 -13.08 -1.27
N VAL A 360 -32.14 -14.12 -0.58
CA VAL A 360 -31.76 -14.09 0.84
C VAL A 360 -30.28 -13.75 1.00
N ARG A 361 -29.47 -14.23 0.07
CA ARG A 361 -28.00 -14.05 0.06
C ARG A 361 -27.56 -13.55 -1.32
N PRO A 362 -27.74 -12.27 -1.60
CA PRO A 362 -27.25 -11.68 -2.86
C PRO A 362 -25.72 -11.75 -2.93
N VAL A 363 -25.18 -11.69 -4.15
CA VAL A 363 -23.74 -11.53 -4.37
C VAL A 363 -23.23 -10.33 -3.58
N GLY A 364 -22.13 -10.50 -2.87
CA GLY A 364 -21.59 -9.53 -1.92
C GLY A 364 -21.85 -9.87 -0.46
N THR A 365 -22.70 -10.87 -0.17
CA THR A 365 -22.92 -11.36 1.19
C THR A 365 -21.74 -12.23 1.63
N VAL A 366 -21.13 -11.85 2.76
CA VAL A 366 -20.04 -12.60 3.43
C VAL A 366 -20.31 -12.67 4.91
N TYR A 367 -20.16 -13.84 5.51
CA TYR A 367 -20.13 -14.03 6.95
C TYR A 367 -18.68 -14.28 7.39
N LEU A 368 -18.28 -13.55 8.43
CA LEU A 368 -16.93 -13.59 8.99
C LEU A 368 -17.02 -14.03 10.45
N GLY A 369 -16.24 -15.01 10.83
CA GLY A 369 -16.11 -15.46 12.22
C GLY A 369 -14.74 -15.07 12.78
N ALA A 370 -14.68 -14.75 14.07
CA ALA A 370 -13.43 -14.53 14.79
C ALA A 370 -13.54 -15.19 16.17
N ALA A 371 -12.74 -16.21 16.42
CA ALA A 371 -12.75 -16.99 17.65
C ALA A 371 -11.59 -16.58 18.56
N ARG A 372 -11.85 -16.48 19.87
CA ARG A 372 -10.86 -16.36 20.94
C ARG A 372 -11.38 -16.99 22.22
N GLY A 373 -10.61 -17.92 22.79
CA GLY A 373 -11.06 -18.70 23.95
C GLY A 373 -12.34 -19.47 23.64
N ASP A 374 -13.32 -19.35 24.52
CA ASP A 374 -14.63 -20.03 24.45
C ASP A 374 -15.70 -19.27 23.65
N LYS A 375 -15.34 -18.24 22.90
CA LYS A 375 -16.25 -17.37 22.17
C LYS A 375 -15.88 -17.22 20.71
N VAL A 376 -16.92 -17.14 19.87
CA VAL A 376 -16.78 -16.69 18.48
C VAL A 376 -17.68 -15.49 18.22
N TYR A 377 -17.12 -14.51 17.57
CA TYR A 377 -17.75 -13.27 17.15
C TYR A 377 -18.04 -13.36 15.66
N VAL A 378 -19.29 -13.21 15.26
CA VAL A 378 -19.70 -13.35 13.87
C VAL A 378 -20.24 -12.03 13.35
N LYS A 379 -19.78 -11.63 12.16
CA LYS A 379 -20.19 -10.40 11.48
C LYS A 379 -20.66 -10.71 10.06
N LYS A 380 -21.79 -10.12 9.66
CA LYS A 380 -22.22 -10.07 8.28
C LYS A 380 -21.59 -8.86 7.60
N LEU A 381 -21.00 -9.06 6.46
CA LEU A 381 -20.53 -8.02 5.55
C LEU A 381 -21.35 -8.09 4.26
N PHE A 382 -21.90 -6.97 3.84
CA PHE A 382 -22.52 -6.85 2.52
C PHE A 382 -21.81 -5.80 1.70
N VAL A 383 -21.35 -6.20 0.50
CA VAL A 383 -20.71 -5.31 -0.49
C VAL A 383 -21.67 -5.19 -1.67
N SER A 384 -22.34 -4.06 -1.78
CA SER A 384 -23.40 -3.83 -2.78
C SER A 384 -22.89 -3.81 -4.23
N ARG A 385 -21.62 -3.49 -4.45
CA ARG A 385 -20.98 -3.54 -5.76
C ARG A 385 -20.55 -4.98 -6.07
N PRO A 386 -21.08 -5.62 -7.12
CA PRO A 386 -20.81 -7.04 -7.43
C PRO A 386 -19.46 -7.22 -8.14
N ASP A 387 -18.39 -6.73 -7.52
CA ASP A 387 -17.01 -6.85 -7.95
C ASP A 387 -16.31 -7.91 -7.08
N ARG A 388 -15.96 -9.04 -7.71
CA ARG A 388 -15.34 -10.18 -7.02
C ARG A 388 -14.06 -9.82 -6.28
N ALA A 389 -13.21 -9.00 -6.88
CA ALA A 389 -11.95 -8.58 -6.25
C ALA A 389 -12.22 -7.69 -5.04
N LEU A 390 -13.14 -6.73 -5.18
CA LEU A 390 -13.56 -5.83 -4.11
C LEU A 390 -14.19 -6.60 -2.94
N ILE A 391 -15.12 -7.54 -3.22
CA ILE A 391 -15.79 -8.34 -2.18
C ILE A 391 -14.75 -9.13 -1.37
N ARG A 392 -13.83 -9.81 -2.04
CA ARG A 392 -12.75 -10.57 -1.40
C ARG A 392 -11.83 -9.69 -0.57
N ALA A 393 -11.42 -8.55 -1.10
CA ALA A 393 -10.56 -7.60 -0.41
C ALA A 393 -11.24 -7.01 0.83
N ARG A 394 -12.53 -6.63 0.74
CA ARG A 394 -13.32 -6.15 1.87
C ARG A 394 -13.51 -7.22 2.95
N ALA A 395 -13.75 -8.47 2.54
CA ALA A 395 -13.87 -9.60 3.46
C ALA A 395 -12.55 -9.84 4.23
N ALA A 396 -11.41 -9.83 3.53
CA ALA A 396 -10.11 -10.00 4.16
C ALA A 396 -9.79 -8.82 5.12
N GLN A 397 -10.09 -7.58 4.72
CA GLN A 397 -9.93 -6.40 5.57
C GLN A 397 -10.76 -6.51 6.85
N THR A 398 -12.04 -6.90 6.74
CA THR A 398 -12.91 -7.04 7.91
C THR A 398 -12.46 -8.19 8.81
N ALA A 399 -11.97 -9.31 8.25
CA ALA A 399 -11.43 -10.40 9.06
C ALA A 399 -10.19 -9.97 9.87
N LEU A 400 -9.30 -9.19 9.27
CA LEU A 400 -8.13 -8.63 9.98
C LEU A 400 -8.53 -7.59 11.03
N GLU A 401 -9.58 -6.79 10.78
CA GLU A 401 -10.15 -5.90 11.80
C GLU A 401 -10.64 -6.68 13.02
N LEU A 402 -11.40 -7.77 12.80
CA LEU A 402 -11.86 -8.64 13.88
C LEU A 402 -10.68 -9.24 14.66
N ALA A 403 -9.66 -9.72 13.94
CA ALA A 403 -8.43 -10.25 14.54
C ALA A 403 -7.72 -9.22 15.42
N LEU A 404 -7.56 -7.99 14.93
CA LEU A 404 -6.94 -6.89 15.69
C LEU A 404 -7.70 -6.62 17.00
N ARG A 405 -9.03 -6.50 16.93
CA ARG A 405 -9.84 -6.24 18.12
C ARG A 405 -9.69 -7.34 19.16
N LEU A 406 -9.71 -8.58 18.70
CA LEU A 406 -9.49 -9.72 19.61
C LEU A 406 -8.06 -9.72 20.18
N ALA A 407 -7.05 -9.47 19.36
CA ALA A 407 -5.66 -9.38 19.83
C ALA A 407 -5.47 -8.29 20.89
N GLN A 408 -6.18 -7.16 20.76
CA GLN A 408 -6.24 -6.07 21.75
C GLN A 408 -7.07 -6.39 22.99
N GLY A 409 -7.73 -7.56 23.07
CA GLY A 409 -8.65 -7.89 24.17
C GLY A 409 -9.99 -7.16 24.12
N LYS A 410 -10.34 -6.57 22.96
CA LYS A 410 -11.57 -5.82 22.75
C LYS A 410 -12.64 -6.67 22.06
N THR A 411 -13.91 -6.41 22.40
CA THR A 411 -15.04 -6.98 21.65
C THR A 411 -15.18 -6.26 20.30
N PRO A 412 -15.17 -6.98 19.17
CA PRO A 412 -15.38 -6.37 17.88
C PRO A 412 -16.78 -5.78 17.72
N ALA A 413 -16.89 -4.56 17.22
CA ALA A 413 -18.17 -3.89 17.03
C ALA A 413 -18.98 -4.49 15.86
N GLY A 414 -20.32 -4.48 15.97
CA GLY A 414 -21.22 -5.01 14.94
C GLY A 414 -21.07 -6.51 14.74
N THR A 415 -20.81 -7.26 15.82
CA THR A 415 -20.75 -8.72 15.82
C THR A 415 -21.82 -9.29 16.72
N GLN A 416 -22.31 -10.48 16.38
CA GLN A 416 -23.07 -11.37 17.27
C GLN A 416 -22.12 -12.38 17.90
N VAL A 417 -22.36 -12.74 19.15
CA VAL A 417 -21.48 -13.63 19.92
C VAL A 417 -22.14 -14.99 20.12
N LEU A 418 -21.40 -16.05 19.85
CA LEU A 418 -21.80 -17.43 20.16
C LEU A 418 -20.74 -18.04 21.09
N ALA A 419 -21.19 -18.71 22.16
CA ALA A 419 -20.30 -19.50 23.00
C ALA A 419 -19.89 -20.79 22.26
N GLU A 420 -18.66 -21.27 22.48
CA GLU A 420 -18.17 -22.53 21.88
C GLU A 420 -19.07 -23.70 22.27
N SER A 421 -19.55 -23.75 23.52
CA SER A 421 -20.47 -24.78 23.98
C SER A 421 -21.81 -24.82 23.23
N ALA A 422 -22.20 -23.73 22.59
CA ALA A 422 -23.45 -23.60 21.82
C ALA A 422 -23.26 -23.84 20.32
N GLN A 423 -22.06 -24.17 19.86
CA GLN A 423 -21.75 -24.32 18.42
C GLN A 423 -22.52 -25.48 17.72
N HIS A 424 -23.11 -26.36 18.47
CA HIS A 424 -23.95 -27.46 18.00
C HIS A 424 -25.40 -27.37 18.52
N ASP A 425 -25.78 -26.32 19.26
CA ASP A 425 -27.14 -26.07 19.70
C ASP A 425 -27.98 -25.47 18.57
N PRO A 426 -28.97 -26.19 18.02
CA PRO A 426 -29.81 -25.71 16.94
C PRO A 426 -30.53 -24.39 17.26
N ALA A 427 -30.95 -24.16 18.49
CA ALA A 427 -31.66 -22.94 18.88
C ALA A 427 -30.72 -21.73 18.85
N ALA A 428 -29.51 -21.89 19.40
CA ALA A 428 -28.50 -20.84 19.38
C ALA A 428 -28.02 -20.51 17.96
N LEU A 429 -27.79 -21.52 17.09
CA LEU A 429 -27.41 -21.35 15.73
C LEU A 429 -28.51 -20.70 14.86
N THR A 430 -29.77 -21.05 15.09
CA THR A 430 -30.91 -20.42 14.42
C THR A 430 -31.03 -18.96 14.81
N ALA A 431 -30.93 -18.62 16.08
CA ALA A 431 -31.00 -17.25 16.57
C ALA A 431 -29.84 -16.38 15.98
N LEU A 432 -28.61 -16.95 15.91
CA LEU A 432 -27.47 -16.29 15.33
C LEU A 432 -27.70 -15.99 13.82
N ASP A 433 -28.18 -16.97 13.07
CA ASP A 433 -28.40 -16.85 11.62
C ASP A 433 -29.54 -15.86 11.30
N GLU A 434 -30.65 -15.92 12.04
CA GLU A 434 -31.80 -15.00 11.89
C GLU A 434 -31.41 -13.57 12.19
N THR A 435 -30.71 -13.33 13.31
CA THR A 435 -30.25 -11.99 13.70
C THR A 435 -29.37 -11.36 12.60
N LEU A 436 -28.36 -12.09 12.13
CA LEU A 436 -27.44 -11.57 11.12
C LEU A 436 -28.04 -11.52 9.70
N ARG A 437 -29.11 -12.26 9.43
CA ARG A 437 -29.88 -12.10 8.17
C ARG A 437 -30.67 -10.79 8.16
N ALA A 438 -31.21 -10.40 9.31
CA ALA A 438 -32.02 -9.19 9.45
C ALA A 438 -31.20 -7.90 9.32
N GLU A 439 -29.90 -7.95 9.64
CA GLU A 439 -28.95 -6.86 9.41
C GLU A 439 -28.61 -6.73 7.91
#